data_984e31d41df63691e427417f9ff22fb9
#
_entry.id   984e31d41df63691e427417f9ff22fb9
#
_cell.length_a   1.000
_cell.length_b   1.000
_cell.length_c   1.000
_cell.angle_alpha   90.00
_cell.angle_beta   90.00
_cell.angle_gamma   90.00
#
_symmetry.space_group_name_H-M   'P 1'
#
loop_
_entity.id
_entity.type
_entity.pdbx_description
1 polymer ?
#
loop_
_entity_poly.entity_id
_entity_poly.type
_entity_poly.pdbx_seq_one_letter_code
_entity_poly.pdbx_strand_id
1 'polypeptide(L)'
;MWLYISMNYLSQKIVATETGSSTMPHKVNPINFENAEGNIGIANSLFNHFSSKLPQSRLQRDLTDSTVIRNVGMAFGYTMVAMNSISKGIQKITPNIFVIKAELDKHYYVIVEGIQTILRKYQIPNGYEMMKELTRNNKELNKQELVKFIQELQIPEEAKREILNISPENYTGFLSKSK
;
A
#
# COMPACT_ATOMS: atom_id res chain seq x y z
N MET A 1 2.97 8.28 -0.32
CA MET A 1 3.55 8.44 -1.67
C MET A 1 5.06 8.67 -1.66
N TRP A 2 5.60 9.54 -0.80
CA TRP A 2 7.04 9.73 -0.62
C TRP A 2 7.82 8.42 -0.42
N LEU A 3 7.34 7.52 0.44
CA LEU A 3 7.98 6.24 0.70
C LEU A 3 8.16 5.42 -0.59
N TYR A 4 7.10 5.23 -1.35
CA TYR A 4 7.14 4.43 -2.58
C TYR A 4 8.03 5.03 -3.67
N ILE A 5 8.09 6.37 -3.75
CA ILE A 5 8.99 7.07 -4.67
C ILE A 5 10.45 6.93 -4.18
N SER A 6 10.71 7.08 -2.87
CA SER A 6 12.05 6.94 -2.28
C SER A 6 12.60 5.51 -2.42
N MET A 7 11.73 4.50 -2.35
CA MET A 7 12.09 3.09 -2.60
C MET A 7 12.15 2.76 -4.10
N ASN A 8 11.90 3.72 -4.95
CA ASN A 8 11.86 3.57 -6.42
C ASN A 8 10.83 2.55 -6.92
N TYR A 9 9.78 2.26 -6.13
CA TYR A 9 8.66 1.44 -6.57
C TYR A 9 7.74 2.19 -7.53
N LEU A 10 7.68 3.52 -7.38
CA LEU A 10 6.97 4.42 -8.27
C LEU A 10 7.94 5.43 -8.86
N SER A 11 7.96 5.54 -10.18
CA SER A 11 8.66 6.59 -10.90
C SER A 11 7.72 7.78 -11.12
N GLN A 12 8.23 8.99 -10.95
CA GLN A 12 7.48 10.21 -11.17
C GLN A 12 7.88 10.86 -12.48
N LYS A 13 6.90 11.24 -13.30
CA LYS A 13 7.14 12.01 -14.52
C LYS A 13 7.66 13.39 -14.17
N ILE A 14 8.77 13.79 -14.80
CA ILE A 14 9.33 15.12 -14.66
C ILE A 14 8.54 16.08 -15.58
N VAL A 15 8.04 17.16 -15.01
CA VAL A 15 7.39 18.23 -15.74
C VAL A 15 8.32 19.45 -15.71
N ALA A 16 8.78 19.89 -16.88
CA ALA A 16 9.81 20.93 -17.01
C ALA A 16 9.44 22.27 -16.33
N THR A 17 8.16 22.53 -16.14
CA THR A 17 7.65 23.75 -15.50
C THR A 17 7.53 23.65 -13.99
N GLU A 18 7.80 22.47 -13.40
CA GLU A 18 7.71 22.23 -11.95
C GLU A 18 9.10 22.25 -11.32
N THR A 19 9.28 23.12 -10.32
CA THR A 19 10.54 23.23 -9.57
C THR A 19 10.43 22.47 -8.26
N GLY A 20 11.23 21.41 -8.10
CA GLY A 20 11.24 20.60 -6.88
C GLY A 20 12.00 21.23 -5.71
N SER A 21 13.03 22.05 -6.02
CA SER A 21 13.86 22.73 -5.02
C SER A 21 14.61 23.88 -5.68
N SER A 22 14.80 24.98 -4.96
CA SER A 22 15.63 26.10 -5.40
C SER A 22 17.14 25.81 -5.28
N THR A 23 17.53 24.83 -4.46
CA THR A 23 18.93 24.49 -4.16
C THR A 23 19.38 23.12 -4.69
N MET A 24 18.45 22.23 -5.00
CA MET A 24 18.73 20.87 -5.50
C MET A 24 18.04 20.67 -6.85
N PRO A 25 18.72 20.96 -7.98
CA PRO A 25 18.10 20.92 -9.31
C PRO A 25 17.57 19.53 -9.72
N HIS A 26 18.15 18.46 -9.15
CA HIS A 26 17.77 17.07 -9.42
C HIS A 26 16.57 16.58 -8.61
N LYS A 27 16.10 17.37 -7.61
CA LYS A 27 15.00 16.96 -6.72
C LYS A 27 13.66 17.09 -7.44
N VAL A 28 12.94 15.99 -7.53
CA VAL A 28 11.57 15.92 -8.04
C VAL A 28 10.64 15.60 -6.87
N ASN A 29 9.82 16.56 -6.46
CA ASN A 29 8.87 16.38 -5.36
C ASN A 29 7.51 15.87 -5.89
N PRO A 30 6.79 15.02 -5.13
CA PRO A 30 5.41 14.65 -5.44
C PRO A 30 4.44 15.78 -5.05
N ILE A 31 4.61 16.98 -5.59
CA ILE A 31 3.95 18.23 -5.17
C ILE A 31 2.42 18.15 -5.18
N ASN A 32 1.83 17.37 -6.07
CA ASN A 32 0.38 17.17 -6.09
C ASN A 32 -0.10 16.41 -4.85
N PHE A 33 0.64 15.41 -4.39
CA PHE A 33 0.31 14.67 -3.18
C PHE A 33 0.57 15.49 -1.91
N GLU A 34 1.65 16.28 -1.90
CA GLU A 34 1.94 17.21 -0.80
C GLU A 34 0.86 18.28 -0.67
N ASN A 35 0.42 18.85 -1.78
CA ASN A 35 -0.70 19.80 -1.83
C ASN A 35 -1.99 19.16 -1.31
N ALA A 36 -2.27 17.92 -1.71
CA ALA A 36 -3.44 17.18 -1.23
C ALA A 36 -3.37 16.94 0.28
N GLU A 37 -2.24 16.51 0.80
CA GLU A 37 -2.04 16.27 2.24
C GLU A 37 -2.29 17.53 3.06
N GLY A 38 -1.71 18.65 2.65
CA GLY A 38 -1.91 19.95 3.32
C GLY A 38 -3.38 20.38 3.35
N ASN A 39 -4.08 20.30 2.20
CA ASN A 39 -5.49 20.67 2.12
C ASN A 39 -6.41 19.71 2.89
N ILE A 40 -6.13 18.39 2.91
CA ILE A 40 -6.85 17.42 3.73
C ILE A 40 -6.68 17.73 5.22
N GLY A 41 -5.47 18.09 5.65
CA GLY A 41 -5.20 18.47 7.03
C GLY A 41 -6.08 19.64 7.48
N ILE A 42 -6.19 20.69 6.66
CA ILE A 42 -7.06 21.84 6.93
C ILE A 42 -8.54 21.41 6.95
N ALA A 43 -8.99 20.67 5.95
CA ALA A 43 -10.36 20.17 5.88
C ALA A 43 -10.74 19.36 7.13
N ASN A 44 -9.87 18.43 7.55
CA ASN A 44 -10.08 17.61 8.74
C ASN A 44 -10.16 18.44 10.02
N SER A 45 -9.37 19.49 10.15
CA SER A 45 -9.41 20.41 11.30
C SER A 45 -10.77 21.10 11.39
N LEU A 46 -11.32 21.53 10.25
CA LEU A 46 -12.65 22.14 10.18
C LEU A 46 -13.74 21.10 10.49
N PHE A 47 -13.70 19.91 9.89
CA PHE A 47 -14.67 18.85 10.17
C PHE A 47 -14.65 18.38 11.63
N ASN A 48 -13.47 18.27 12.25
CA ASN A 48 -13.34 17.96 13.67
C ASN A 48 -13.98 19.06 14.54
N HIS A 49 -13.78 20.34 14.18
CA HIS A 49 -14.45 21.44 14.88
C HIS A 49 -15.97 21.37 14.72
N PHE A 50 -16.47 21.09 13.52
CA PHE A 50 -17.93 20.97 13.28
C PHE A 50 -18.53 19.80 14.07
N SER A 51 -17.89 18.64 14.05
CA SER A 51 -18.37 17.44 14.75
C SER A 51 -18.39 17.62 16.27
N SER A 52 -17.47 18.39 16.82
CA SER A 52 -17.42 18.68 18.25
C SER A 52 -18.33 19.82 18.68
N LYS A 53 -18.47 20.86 17.86
CA LYS A 53 -19.21 22.08 18.24
C LYS A 53 -20.70 22.03 17.92
N LEU A 54 -21.09 21.52 16.75
CA LEU A 54 -22.48 21.58 16.30
C LEU A 54 -23.47 20.78 17.17
N PRO A 55 -23.10 19.65 17.79
CA PRO A 55 -23.99 18.94 18.72
C PRO A 55 -24.20 19.66 20.05
N GLN A 56 -23.38 20.66 20.37
CA GLN A 56 -23.43 21.35 21.65
C GLN A 56 -24.31 22.61 21.57
N SER A 57 -25.29 22.70 22.46
CA SER A 57 -26.08 23.89 22.65
C SER A 57 -26.15 24.22 24.14
N ARG A 58 -26.23 25.51 24.48
CA ARG A 58 -26.30 26.02 25.85
C ARG A 58 -27.65 26.66 26.12
N LEU A 59 -28.20 26.43 27.31
CA LEU A 59 -29.49 26.94 27.73
C LEU A 59 -30.61 26.60 26.73
N GLN A 60 -31.44 27.58 26.37
CA GLN A 60 -32.54 27.39 25.44
C GLN A 60 -32.07 27.22 24.00
N ARG A 61 -31.13 28.06 23.57
CA ARG A 61 -30.45 27.97 22.27
C ARG A 61 -29.21 28.86 22.24
N ASP A 62 -28.09 28.28 21.83
CA ASP A 62 -26.83 28.94 21.56
C ASP A 62 -26.71 29.19 20.03
N LEU A 63 -26.45 30.43 19.63
CA LEU A 63 -26.33 30.82 18.22
C LEU A 63 -24.92 30.64 17.63
N THR A 64 -23.95 30.11 18.39
CA THR A 64 -22.59 29.82 17.89
C THR A 64 -22.58 28.86 16.71
N ASP A 65 -23.55 27.96 16.63
CA ASP A 65 -23.76 27.03 15.52
C ASP A 65 -23.90 27.76 14.18
N SER A 66 -24.64 28.89 14.15
CA SER A 66 -24.86 29.64 12.93
C SER A 66 -23.58 30.26 12.35
N THR A 67 -22.63 30.66 13.21
CA THR A 67 -21.30 31.12 12.79
C THR A 67 -20.45 29.95 12.26
N VAL A 68 -20.51 28.82 12.92
CA VAL A 68 -19.72 27.60 12.54
C VAL A 68 -20.19 27.03 11.21
N ILE A 69 -21.53 26.92 11.01
CA ILE A 69 -22.12 26.35 9.78
C ILE A 69 -21.73 27.14 8.52
N ARG A 70 -21.57 28.48 8.63
CA ARG A 70 -21.12 29.29 7.49
C ARG A 70 -19.79 28.88 6.89
N ASN A 71 -18.97 28.15 7.64
CA ASN A 71 -17.66 27.70 7.22
C ASN A 71 -17.65 26.25 6.65
N VAL A 72 -18.80 25.59 6.62
CA VAL A 72 -18.89 24.20 6.09
C VAL A 72 -18.41 24.12 4.64
N GLY A 73 -18.77 25.10 3.81
CA GLY A 73 -18.32 25.17 2.42
C GLY A 73 -16.80 25.24 2.26
N MET A 74 -16.08 25.84 3.22
CA MET A 74 -14.61 25.88 3.18
C MET A 74 -14.00 24.48 3.34
N ALA A 75 -14.52 23.68 4.27
CA ALA A 75 -14.03 22.31 4.48
C ALA A 75 -14.21 21.45 3.22
N PHE A 76 -15.38 21.53 2.58
CA PHE A 76 -15.61 20.87 1.30
C PHE A 76 -14.74 21.43 0.17
N GLY A 77 -14.51 22.74 0.13
CA GLY A 77 -13.62 23.39 -0.83
C GLY A 77 -12.17 22.84 -0.74
N TYR A 78 -11.60 22.77 0.47
CA TYR A 78 -10.29 22.16 0.69
C TYR A 78 -10.27 20.68 0.30
N THR A 79 -11.32 19.93 0.61
CA THR A 79 -11.45 18.53 0.20
C THR A 79 -11.44 18.40 -1.33
N MET A 80 -12.18 19.22 -2.04
CA MET A 80 -12.22 19.22 -3.51
C MET A 80 -10.86 19.55 -4.13
N VAL A 81 -10.15 20.54 -3.59
CA VAL A 81 -8.78 20.87 -4.03
C VAL A 81 -7.86 19.68 -3.82
N ALA A 82 -7.93 19.01 -2.66
CA ALA A 82 -7.12 17.84 -2.37
C ALA A 82 -7.41 16.69 -3.33
N MET A 83 -8.68 16.36 -3.59
CA MET A 83 -9.07 15.28 -4.50
C MET A 83 -8.60 15.55 -5.93
N ASN A 84 -8.72 16.78 -6.42
CA ASN A 84 -8.20 17.18 -7.73
C ASN A 84 -6.68 17.06 -7.78
N SER A 85 -5.98 17.41 -6.71
CA SER A 85 -4.52 17.26 -6.63
C SER A 85 -4.10 15.80 -6.63
N ILE A 86 -4.79 14.93 -5.90
CA ILE A 86 -4.55 13.48 -5.93
C ILE A 86 -4.72 12.93 -7.35
N SER A 87 -5.82 13.29 -8.01
CA SER A 87 -6.10 12.85 -9.39
C SER A 87 -4.97 13.25 -10.36
N LYS A 88 -4.49 14.48 -10.27
CA LYS A 88 -3.33 14.95 -11.06
C LYS A 88 -2.05 14.21 -10.69
N GLY A 89 -1.83 13.94 -9.40
CA GLY A 89 -0.65 13.22 -8.92
C GLY A 89 -0.60 11.79 -9.44
N ILE A 90 -1.73 11.07 -9.43
CA ILE A 90 -1.83 9.70 -9.94
C ILE A 90 -1.43 9.62 -11.42
N GLN A 91 -1.80 10.61 -12.23
CA GLN A 91 -1.44 10.65 -13.66
C GLN A 91 0.06 10.86 -13.91
N LYS A 92 0.80 11.30 -12.91
CA LYS A 92 2.24 11.56 -12.99
C LYS A 92 3.11 10.42 -12.48
N ILE A 93 2.54 9.39 -11.90
CA ILE A 93 3.29 8.24 -11.38
C ILE A 93 3.15 7.03 -12.30
N THR A 94 4.20 6.21 -12.32
CA THR A 94 4.24 4.94 -13.06
C THR A 94 4.91 3.88 -12.17
N PRO A 95 4.34 2.66 -12.05
CA PRO A 95 4.99 1.58 -11.33
C PRO A 95 6.32 1.19 -11.97
N ASN A 96 7.35 1.03 -11.15
CA ASN A 96 8.64 0.49 -11.58
C ASN A 96 8.64 -1.02 -11.42
N ILE A 97 8.13 -1.70 -12.43
CA ILE A 97 7.91 -3.16 -12.40
C ILE A 97 9.21 -3.93 -12.14
N PHE A 98 10.35 -3.46 -12.67
CA PHE A 98 11.63 -4.11 -12.45
C PHE A 98 12.05 -4.13 -10.99
N VAL A 99 11.94 -2.99 -10.31
CA VAL A 99 12.28 -2.88 -8.89
C VAL A 99 11.32 -3.69 -8.03
N ILE A 100 10.01 -3.61 -8.32
CA ILE A 100 8.99 -4.35 -7.58
C ILE A 100 9.22 -5.86 -7.71
N LYS A 101 9.47 -6.37 -8.93
CA LYS A 101 9.76 -7.79 -9.14
C LYS A 101 11.04 -8.23 -8.44
N ALA A 102 12.12 -7.46 -8.59
CA ALA A 102 13.39 -7.78 -7.93
C ALA A 102 13.26 -7.82 -6.41
N GLU A 103 12.39 -7.01 -5.84
CA GLU A 103 12.12 -7.01 -4.40
C GLU A 103 11.24 -8.22 -3.99
N LEU A 104 10.21 -8.54 -4.77
CA LEU A 104 9.39 -9.73 -4.53
C LEU A 104 10.20 -11.02 -4.62
N ASP A 105 11.16 -11.11 -5.54
CA ASP A 105 12.03 -12.26 -5.72
C ASP A 105 12.96 -12.54 -4.52
N LYS A 106 13.20 -11.53 -3.68
CA LYS A 106 13.97 -11.68 -2.43
C LYS A 106 13.10 -12.12 -1.24
N HIS A 107 11.79 -12.05 -1.36
CA HIS A 107 10.87 -12.16 -0.23
C HIS A 107 9.88 -13.32 -0.40
N TYR A 108 10.38 -14.51 -0.77
CA TYR A 108 9.55 -15.71 -0.93
C TYR A 108 8.88 -16.18 0.37
N TYR A 109 9.33 -15.71 1.53
CA TYR A 109 8.70 -16.03 2.81
C TYR A 109 7.23 -15.54 2.90
N VAL A 110 6.82 -14.56 2.10
CA VAL A 110 5.43 -14.04 2.11
C VAL A 110 4.40 -15.08 1.62
N ILE A 111 4.83 -16.12 0.88
CA ILE A 111 3.94 -17.18 0.39
C ILE A 111 3.95 -18.43 1.27
N VAL A 112 4.75 -18.47 2.33
CA VAL A 112 4.90 -19.65 3.19
C VAL A 112 3.59 -20.08 3.85
N GLU A 113 2.72 -19.13 4.21
CA GLU A 113 1.39 -19.45 4.72
C GLU A 113 0.49 -20.13 3.68
N GLY A 114 0.59 -19.71 2.41
CA GLY A 114 -0.09 -20.36 1.29
C GLY A 114 0.40 -21.78 1.07
N ILE A 115 1.72 -22.00 1.14
CA ILE A 115 2.33 -23.33 1.06
C ILE A 115 1.82 -24.21 2.20
N GLN A 116 1.78 -23.70 3.42
CA GLN A 116 1.25 -24.44 4.56
C GLN A 116 -0.21 -24.86 4.35
N THR A 117 -1.02 -23.99 3.74
CA THR A 117 -2.43 -24.30 3.42
C THR A 117 -2.53 -25.45 2.41
N ILE A 118 -1.66 -25.48 1.39
CA ILE A 118 -1.59 -26.59 0.44
C ILE A 118 -1.15 -27.89 1.14
N LEU A 119 -0.13 -27.85 1.98
CA LEU A 119 0.30 -29.03 2.73
C LEU A 119 -0.84 -29.61 3.59
N ARG A 120 -1.65 -28.76 4.21
CA ARG A 120 -2.86 -29.19 4.95
C ARG A 120 -3.92 -29.81 4.03
N LYS A 121 -4.16 -29.24 2.85
CA LYS A 121 -5.09 -29.78 1.84
C LYS A 121 -4.73 -31.22 1.48
N TYR A 122 -3.44 -31.51 1.35
CA TYR A 122 -2.94 -32.85 1.05
C TYR A 122 -2.67 -33.71 2.30
N GLN A 123 -3.12 -33.25 3.48
CA GLN A 123 -2.99 -33.97 4.77
C GLN A 123 -1.54 -34.32 5.15
N ILE A 124 -0.59 -33.49 4.73
CA ILE A 124 0.82 -33.67 5.05
C ILE A 124 1.05 -33.32 6.53
N PRO A 125 1.55 -34.27 7.34
CA PRO A 125 1.83 -34.01 8.75
C PRO A 125 2.98 -33.04 8.92
N ASN A 126 2.99 -32.29 10.02
CA ASN A 126 4.06 -31.35 10.39
C ASN A 126 4.34 -30.22 9.37
N GLY A 127 3.40 -29.87 8.48
CA GLY A 127 3.58 -28.85 7.47
C GLY A 127 3.99 -27.48 8.05
N TYR A 128 3.49 -27.14 9.24
CA TYR A 128 3.90 -25.91 9.95
C TYR A 128 5.38 -25.97 10.38
N GLU A 129 5.82 -27.08 10.97
CA GLU A 129 7.18 -27.23 11.46
C GLU A 129 8.19 -27.21 10.30
N MET A 130 7.84 -27.84 9.17
CA MET A 130 8.62 -27.82 7.94
C MET A 130 8.80 -26.38 7.42
N MET A 131 7.75 -25.58 7.39
CA MET A 131 7.83 -24.20 6.93
C MET A 131 8.58 -23.31 7.93
N LYS A 132 8.44 -23.56 9.21
CA LYS A 132 9.16 -22.87 10.27
C LYS A 132 10.68 -23.14 10.20
N GLU A 133 11.07 -24.37 9.91
CA GLU A 133 12.48 -24.73 9.72
C GLU A 133 13.07 -24.00 8.52
N LEU A 134 12.38 -24.04 7.39
CA LEU A 134 12.78 -23.33 6.17
C LEU A 134 12.99 -21.82 6.42
N THR A 135 12.06 -21.16 7.10
CA THR A 135 12.10 -19.71 7.29
C THR A 135 13.05 -19.25 8.40
N ARG A 136 13.27 -20.06 9.44
CA ARG A 136 14.18 -19.69 10.55
C ARG A 136 15.65 -19.81 10.19
N ASN A 137 16.00 -20.72 9.33
CA ASN A 137 17.37 -20.97 8.90
C ASN A 137 17.81 -20.01 7.80
N ASN A 138 16.87 -19.45 7.02
CA ASN A 138 17.14 -18.54 5.92
C ASN A 138 16.60 -17.16 6.22
N LYS A 139 17.49 -16.17 6.40
CA LYS A 139 17.09 -14.75 6.59
C LYS A 139 16.44 -14.16 5.33
N GLU A 140 16.81 -14.66 4.16
CA GLU A 140 16.26 -14.30 2.87
C GLU A 140 15.92 -15.59 2.12
N LEU A 141 14.64 -15.93 2.05
CA LEU A 141 14.17 -17.06 1.27
C LEU A 141 13.95 -16.63 -0.17
N ASN A 142 14.74 -17.15 -1.09
CA ASN A 142 14.60 -16.93 -2.53
C ASN A 142 13.93 -18.12 -3.23
N LYS A 143 13.61 -17.92 -4.52
CA LYS A 143 12.95 -18.96 -5.33
C LYS A 143 13.75 -20.26 -5.42
N GLN A 144 15.07 -20.18 -5.58
CA GLN A 144 15.91 -21.35 -5.77
C GLN A 144 15.95 -22.24 -4.52
N GLU A 145 16.07 -21.62 -3.36
CA GLU A 145 16.04 -22.30 -2.06
C GLU A 145 14.69 -22.96 -1.80
N LEU A 146 13.60 -22.26 -2.10
CA LEU A 146 12.26 -22.82 -1.98
C LEU A 146 12.08 -24.03 -2.90
N VAL A 147 12.46 -23.93 -4.19
CA VAL A 147 12.33 -25.03 -5.16
C VAL A 147 13.13 -26.25 -4.69
N LYS A 148 14.38 -26.03 -4.26
CA LYS A 148 15.22 -27.12 -3.74
C LYS A 148 14.56 -27.81 -2.55
N PHE A 149 14.08 -27.03 -1.58
CA PHE A 149 13.41 -27.55 -0.39
C PHE A 149 12.16 -28.37 -0.77
N ILE A 150 11.29 -27.85 -1.65
CA ILE A 150 10.07 -28.56 -2.06
C ILE A 150 10.38 -29.85 -2.82
N GLN A 151 11.45 -29.89 -3.63
CA GLN A 151 11.86 -31.09 -4.34
C GLN A 151 12.34 -32.22 -3.40
N GLU A 152 12.99 -31.86 -2.30
CA GLU A 152 13.49 -32.80 -1.28
C GLU A 152 12.35 -33.36 -0.40
N LEU A 153 11.18 -32.71 -0.36
CA LEU A 153 10.04 -33.19 0.43
C LEU A 153 9.45 -34.50 -0.12
N GLN A 154 9.15 -35.42 0.78
CA GLN A 154 8.43 -36.67 0.47
C GLN A 154 6.90 -36.42 0.50
N ILE A 155 6.41 -35.70 -0.51
CA ILE A 155 5.00 -35.33 -0.66
C ILE A 155 4.50 -35.67 -2.08
N PRO A 156 3.17 -35.80 -2.31
CA PRO A 156 2.63 -36.09 -3.64
C PRO A 156 3.07 -35.06 -4.68
N GLU A 157 3.36 -35.54 -5.89
CA GLU A 157 3.79 -34.67 -7.00
C GLU A 157 2.78 -33.59 -7.37
N GLU A 158 1.49 -33.86 -7.15
CA GLU A 158 0.42 -32.86 -7.32
C GLU A 158 0.57 -31.71 -6.32
N ALA A 159 0.90 -32.02 -5.06
CA ALA A 159 1.13 -31.01 -4.04
C ALA A 159 2.39 -30.17 -4.38
N LYS A 160 3.47 -30.80 -4.83
CA LYS A 160 4.67 -30.08 -5.29
C LYS A 160 4.36 -29.11 -6.43
N ARG A 161 3.60 -29.57 -7.43
CA ARG A 161 3.21 -28.71 -8.57
C ARG A 161 2.35 -27.51 -8.10
N GLU A 162 1.39 -27.75 -7.21
CA GLU A 162 0.54 -26.68 -6.68
C GLU A 162 1.36 -25.65 -5.89
N ILE A 163 2.30 -26.12 -5.06
CA ILE A 163 3.21 -25.24 -4.30
C ILE A 163 4.11 -24.43 -5.25
N LEU A 164 4.71 -25.06 -6.24
CA LEU A 164 5.62 -24.40 -7.17
C LEU A 164 4.93 -23.41 -8.12
N ASN A 165 3.60 -23.49 -8.25
CA ASN A 165 2.80 -22.52 -8.99
C ASN A 165 2.52 -21.22 -8.21
N ILE A 166 2.76 -21.22 -6.90
CA ILE A 166 2.59 -19.99 -6.09
C ILE A 166 3.90 -19.20 -6.12
N SER A 167 3.78 -17.92 -6.32
CA SER A 167 4.90 -16.97 -6.24
C SER A 167 4.44 -15.69 -5.51
N PRO A 168 5.34 -14.88 -4.95
CA PRO A 168 4.98 -13.59 -4.38
C PRO A 168 4.22 -12.68 -5.35
N GLU A 169 4.47 -12.86 -6.66
CA GLU A 169 3.84 -12.06 -7.72
C GLU A 169 2.36 -12.46 -7.96
N ASN A 170 2.01 -13.74 -7.79
CA ASN A 170 0.66 -14.25 -8.09
C ASN A 170 -0.18 -14.59 -6.84
N TYR A 171 0.42 -14.56 -5.65
CA TYR A 171 -0.28 -14.85 -4.39
C TYR A 171 -1.05 -13.61 -3.91
N THR A 172 -2.10 -13.27 -4.62
CA THR A 172 -2.92 -12.05 -4.39
C THR A 172 -4.33 -12.34 -3.87
N GLY A 173 -4.62 -13.59 -3.52
CA GLY A 173 -5.97 -14.01 -3.10
C GLY A 173 -6.97 -14.00 -4.25
N PHE A 174 -8.25 -13.94 -3.92
CA PHE A 174 -9.36 -13.87 -4.88
C PHE A 174 -9.60 -12.43 -5.36
N LEU A 175 -8.59 -11.79 -5.91
CA LEU A 175 -8.84 -10.55 -6.64
C LEU A 175 -9.50 -10.92 -7.95
N SER A 176 -10.77 -10.54 -8.11
CA SER A 176 -11.42 -10.59 -9.43
C SER A 176 -10.52 -9.82 -10.38
N LYS A 177 -10.07 -10.47 -11.44
CA LYS A 177 -9.39 -9.77 -12.53
C LYS A 177 -10.37 -8.73 -13.04
N SER A 178 -10.25 -7.50 -12.56
CA SER A 178 -10.93 -6.37 -13.21
C SER A 178 -10.41 -6.33 -14.64
N LYS A 179 -11.30 -6.63 -15.56
CA LYS A 179 -11.05 -6.48 -16.98
C LYS A 179 -10.84 -5.02 -17.33
#